data_35688844cc488678f4f2ddac93fb939a
#
_entry.id   35688844cc488678f4f2ddac93fb939a
#
_cell.length_a   1.000
_cell.length_b   1.000
_cell.length_c   1.000
_cell.angle_alpha   90.00
_cell.angle_beta   90.00
_cell.angle_gamma   90.00
#
_symmetry.space_group_name_H-M   'P 1'
#
loop_
_entity.id
_entity.type
_entity.pdbx_description
1 polymer ?
#
loop_
_entity_poly.entity_id
_entity_poly.type
_entity_poly.pdbx_seq_one_letter_code
_entity_poly.pdbx_strand_id
1 'polypeptide(L)'
;MDNLPRQIESILFISGEPIGLAELAKLLEKNEEEIKEAIVALKNDYAANPRGLIIIDNENNYQLTTSPETSEIIAKYLKEALKEELTPASLETLAIVVYKGPLNRANIDNIRGVNSSFILRSLLIRGLINREFDPHRPNAYIYRPSFDLIRKLGLEQLEQLPDYEKYHSL
;
A
#
# COMPACT_ATOMS: atom_id res chain seq x y z
N MET A 1 13.75 -27.37 7.73
CA MET A 1 12.92 -26.61 8.68
C MET A 1 12.04 -25.68 7.87
N ASP A 2 10.75 -25.90 7.88
CA ASP A 2 9.81 -25.05 7.15
C ASP A 2 9.88 -23.62 7.70
N ASN A 3 10.32 -22.71 6.86
CA ASN A 3 10.54 -21.30 7.21
C ASN A 3 9.27 -20.46 6.94
N LEU A 4 8.10 -21.12 7.01
CA LEU A 4 6.82 -20.53 6.61
C LEU A 4 6.49 -19.20 7.35
N PRO A 5 6.66 -19.09 8.68
CA PRO A 5 6.43 -17.80 9.36
C PRO A 5 7.32 -16.67 8.82
N ARG A 6 8.60 -16.94 8.56
CA ARG A 6 9.52 -15.93 8.00
C ARG A 6 9.19 -15.54 6.55
N GLN A 7 8.73 -16.50 5.74
CA GLN A 7 8.26 -16.21 4.38
C GLN A 7 7.03 -15.30 4.41
N ILE A 8 6.06 -15.61 5.27
CA ILE A 8 4.86 -14.78 5.48
C ILE A 8 5.25 -13.38 5.95
N GLU A 9 6.11 -13.27 6.96
CA GLU A 9 6.62 -11.98 7.46
C GLU A 9 7.22 -11.13 6.33
N SER A 10 8.08 -11.74 5.51
CA SER A 10 8.73 -11.07 4.38
C SER A 10 7.73 -10.58 3.33
N ILE A 11 6.72 -11.41 3.02
CA ILE A 11 5.66 -11.07 2.07
C ILE A 11 4.82 -9.90 2.61
N LEU A 12 4.39 -9.96 3.87
CA LEU A 12 3.62 -8.90 4.51
C LEU A 12 4.41 -7.58 4.58
N PHE A 13 5.72 -7.66 4.82
CA PHE A 13 6.60 -6.50 4.84
C PHE A 13 6.71 -5.82 3.48
N ILE A 14 7.02 -6.60 2.42
CA ILE A 14 7.22 -6.04 1.08
C ILE A 14 5.90 -5.60 0.43
N SER A 15 4.79 -6.22 0.79
CA SER A 15 3.48 -5.83 0.32
C SER A 15 3.11 -4.42 0.79
N GLY A 16 3.32 -4.10 2.06
CA GLY A 16 2.86 -2.85 2.66
C GLY A 16 1.34 -2.66 2.69
N GLU A 17 0.57 -3.60 2.13
CA GLU A 17 -0.90 -3.61 2.04
C GLU A 17 -1.45 -4.91 2.65
N PRO A 18 -2.75 -4.94 3.02
CA PRO A 18 -3.38 -6.18 3.43
C PRO A 18 -3.30 -7.25 2.34
N ILE A 19 -2.98 -8.47 2.71
CA ILE A 19 -2.97 -9.64 1.83
C ILE A 19 -3.98 -10.66 2.37
N GLY A 20 -4.78 -11.21 1.45
CA GLY A 20 -5.77 -12.22 1.78
C GLY A 20 -5.15 -13.59 2.08
N LEU A 21 -5.81 -14.35 2.97
CA LEU A 21 -5.40 -15.70 3.33
C LEU A 21 -5.23 -16.62 2.10
N ALA A 22 -6.21 -16.62 1.20
CA ALA A 22 -6.18 -17.43 -0.01
C ALA A 22 -5.03 -17.04 -0.96
N GLU A 23 -4.65 -15.76 -1.00
CA GLU A 23 -3.52 -15.27 -1.79
C GLU A 23 -2.20 -15.75 -1.21
N LEU A 24 -2.04 -15.67 0.13
CA LEU A 24 -0.86 -16.22 0.81
C LEU A 24 -0.74 -17.74 0.60
N ALA A 25 -1.85 -18.47 0.74
CA ALA A 25 -1.92 -19.91 0.53
C ALA A 25 -1.47 -20.30 -0.89
N LYS A 26 -2.00 -19.62 -1.88
CA LYS A 26 -1.65 -19.82 -3.29
C LYS A 26 -0.18 -19.49 -3.57
N LEU A 27 0.33 -18.36 -3.05
CA LEU A 27 1.70 -17.91 -3.29
C LEU A 27 2.75 -18.84 -2.67
N LEU A 28 2.44 -19.38 -1.48
CA LEU A 28 3.35 -20.25 -0.72
C LEU A 28 3.11 -21.75 -0.99
N GLU A 29 2.16 -22.08 -1.87
CA GLU A 29 1.79 -23.47 -2.20
C GLU A 29 1.44 -24.29 -0.95
N LYS A 30 0.68 -23.66 -0.03
CA LYS A 30 0.22 -24.24 1.24
C LYS A 30 -1.31 -24.17 1.33
N ASN A 31 -1.88 -24.98 2.22
CA ASN A 31 -3.30 -24.83 2.52
C ASN A 31 -3.54 -23.65 3.47
N GLU A 32 -4.78 -23.14 3.51
CA GLU A 32 -5.13 -21.98 4.34
C GLU A 32 -4.93 -22.22 5.84
N GLU A 33 -5.09 -23.46 6.31
CA GLU A 33 -4.91 -23.81 7.72
C GLU A 33 -3.45 -23.71 8.13
N GLU A 34 -2.52 -24.24 7.31
CA GLU A 34 -1.07 -24.09 7.54
C GLU A 34 -0.65 -22.61 7.59
N ILE A 35 -1.24 -21.75 6.73
CA ILE A 35 -0.98 -20.31 6.74
C ILE A 35 -1.50 -19.66 8.01
N LYS A 36 -2.73 -19.99 8.46
CA LYS A 36 -3.29 -19.48 9.72
C LYS A 36 -2.44 -19.86 10.92
N GLU A 37 -2.05 -21.13 11.03
CA GLU A 37 -1.18 -21.61 12.11
C GLU A 37 0.16 -20.87 12.13
N ALA A 38 0.77 -20.66 10.96
CA ALA A 38 2.02 -19.94 10.84
C ALA A 38 1.87 -18.44 11.23
N ILE A 39 0.76 -17.80 10.87
CA ILE A 39 0.47 -16.41 11.28
C ILE A 39 0.24 -16.33 12.79
N VAL A 40 -0.48 -17.28 13.38
CA VAL A 40 -0.67 -17.33 14.84
C VAL A 40 0.66 -17.49 15.55
N ALA A 41 1.53 -18.39 15.06
CA ALA A 41 2.87 -18.57 15.61
C ALA A 41 3.71 -17.29 15.52
N LEU A 42 3.62 -16.57 14.39
CA LEU A 42 4.31 -15.30 14.18
C LEU A 42 3.78 -14.19 15.10
N LYS A 43 2.46 -14.08 15.29
CA LYS A 43 1.84 -13.15 16.24
C LYS A 43 2.27 -13.43 17.68
N ASN A 44 2.33 -14.71 18.06
CA ASN A 44 2.79 -15.12 19.39
C ASN A 44 4.28 -14.78 19.61
N ASP A 45 5.13 -14.98 18.61
CA ASP A 45 6.55 -14.56 18.68
C ASP A 45 6.67 -13.04 18.86
N TYR A 46 5.86 -12.25 18.14
CA TYR A 46 5.84 -10.79 18.30
C TYR A 46 5.33 -10.34 19.68
N ALA A 47 4.37 -11.07 20.27
CA ALA A 47 3.88 -10.80 21.60
C ALA A 47 4.92 -11.18 22.70
N ALA A 48 5.62 -12.30 22.51
CA ALA A 48 6.68 -12.74 23.44
C ALA A 48 7.95 -11.89 23.34
N ASN A 49 8.25 -11.37 22.17
CA ASN A 49 9.40 -10.52 21.87
C ASN A 49 8.93 -9.19 21.27
N PRO A 50 8.43 -8.24 22.09
CA PRO A 50 7.84 -6.99 21.60
C PRO A 50 8.76 -6.23 20.64
N ARG A 51 8.21 -5.81 19.51
CA ARG A 51 8.92 -5.09 18.43
C ARG A 51 8.12 -3.85 18.03
N GLY A 52 8.75 -2.98 17.27
CA GLY A 52 8.05 -1.84 16.70
C GLY A 52 7.03 -2.17 15.61
N LEU A 53 6.81 -3.47 15.31
CA LEU A 53 5.89 -3.97 14.29
C LEU A 53 4.91 -4.98 14.91
N ILE A 54 3.69 -5.03 14.34
CA ILE A 54 2.66 -6.00 14.68
C ILE A 54 1.96 -6.48 13.40
N ILE A 55 1.31 -7.65 13.47
CA ILE A 55 0.42 -8.12 12.41
C ILE A 55 -1.02 -7.89 12.86
N ILE A 56 -1.74 -7.09 12.09
CA ILE A 56 -3.18 -6.90 12.22
C ILE A 56 -3.92 -7.79 11.23
N ASP A 57 -5.14 -8.18 11.56
CA ASP A 57 -6.03 -8.94 10.69
C ASP A 57 -7.45 -8.39 10.72
N ASN A 58 -8.10 -8.46 9.59
CA ASN A 58 -9.50 -8.17 9.41
C ASN A 58 -10.06 -9.02 8.28
N GLU A 59 -11.13 -9.79 8.54
CA GLU A 59 -11.84 -10.61 7.55
C GLU A 59 -10.91 -11.51 6.69
N ASN A 60 -9.98 -12.22 7.34
CA ASN A 60 -8.94 -13.06 6.69
C ASN A 60 -7.95 -12.29 5.82
N ASN A 61 -7.80 -10.99 6.00
CA ASN A 61 -6.71 -10.19 5.43
C ASN A 61 -5.71 -9.84 6.51
N TYR A 62 -4.43 -9.94 6.21
CA TYR A 62 -3.32 -9.75 7.15
C TYR A 62 -2.42 -8.63 6.65
N GLN A 63 -1.97 -7.78 7.57
CA GLN A 63 -1.05 -6.70 7.26
C GLN A 63 -0.02 -6.51 8.36
N LEU A 64 1.24 -6.32 7.99
CA LEU A 64 2.29 -5.88 8.90
C LEU A 64 2.21 -4.36 9.04
N THR A 65 2.19 -3.87 10.28
CA THR A 65 2.11 -2.43 10.57
C THR A 65 2.95 -2.08 11.80
N THR A 66 3.11 -0.79 12.07
CA THR A 66 3.81 -0.31 13.28
C THR A 66 2.97 -0.56 14.53
N SER A 67 3.66 -0.89 15.64
CA SER A 67 3.01 -1.04 16.95
C SER A 67 2.35 0.27 17.39
N PRO A 68 1.14 0.22 17.98
CA PRO A 68 0.51 1.40 18.61
C PRO A 68 1.38 2.11 19.63
N GLU A 69 2.24 1.38 20.34
CA GLU A 69 3.17 1.94 21.31
C GLU A 69 4.18 2.92 20.70
N THR A 70 4.44 2.80 19.38
CA THR A 70 5.35 3.69 18.65
C THR A 70 4.62 4.82 17.94
N SER A 71 3.30 4.97 18.13
CA SER A 71 2.44 5.88 17.35
C SER A 71 2.90 7.34 17.45
N GLU A 72 3.34 7.81 18.61
CA GLU A 72 3.77 9.19 18.83
C GLU A 72 5.00 9.53 17.99
N ILE A 73 6.04 8.69 18.03
CA ILE A 73 7.27 8.93 17.26
C ILE A 73 7.01 8.78 15.76
N ILE A 74 6.14 7.85 15.35
CA ILE A 74 5.75 7.69 13.96
C ILE A 74 4.96 8.92 13.47
N ALA A 75 4.03 9.45 14.27
CA ALA A 75 3.29 10.66 13.91
C ALA A 75 4.23 11.87 13.75
N LYS A 76 5.23 12.01 14.62
CA LYS A 76 6.26 13.05 14.51
C LYS A 76 7.07 12.90 13.21
N TYR A 77 7.56 11.70 12.93
CA TYR A 77 8.30 11.41 11.69
C TYR A 77 7.48 11.75 10.43
N LEU A 78 6.21 11.30 10.39
CA LEU A 78 5.32 11.58 9.27
C LEU A 78 5.05 13.09 9.10
N LYS A 79 4.86 13.82 10.21
CA LYS A 79 4.67 15.27 10.17
C LYS A 79 5.89 16.01 9.61
N GLU A 80 7.08 15.56 9.92
CA GLU A 80 8.32 16.12 9.35
C GLU A 80 8.45 15.76 7.86
N ALA A 81 8.24 14.51 7.50
CA ALA A 81 8.25 14.06 6.10
C ALA A 81 7.23 14.79 5.20
N LEU A 82 6.07 15.20 5.76
CA LEU A 82 5.06 15.97 5.04
C LEU A 82 5.50 17.40 4.67
N LYS A 83 6.52 17.96 5.32
CA LYS A 83 7.06 19.28 5.03
C LYS A 83 8.05 19.27 3.85
N GLU A 84 8.61 18.13 3.54
CA GLU A 84 9.55 17.99 2.43
C GLU A 84 8.82 18.07 1.08
N GLU A 85 9.49 18.57 0.07
CA GLU A 85 9.01 18.54 -1.31
C GLU A 85 8.87 17.09 -1.81
N LEU A 86 8.01 16.90 -2.81
CA LEU A 86 7.89 15.60 -3.46
C LEU A 86 9.18 15.28 -4.22
N THR A 87 9.70 14.08 -4.01
CA THR A 87 10.84 13.59 -4.78
C THR A 87 10.44 13.37 -6.25
N PRO A 88 11.40 13.36 -7.21
CA PRO A 88 11.12 13.04 -8.61
C PRO A 88 10.34 11.72 -8.77
N ALA A 89 10.69 10.69 -8.02
CA ALA A 89 9.99 9.40 -8.01
C ALA A 89 8.54 9.52 -7.49
N SER A 90 8.30 10.40 -6.51
CA SER A 90 6.94 10.66 -6.00
C SER A 90 6.10 11.44 -7.02
N LEU A 91 6.71 12.41 -7.72
CA LEU A 91 6.04 13.15 -8.79
C LEU A 91 5.69 12.25 -9.98
N GLU A 92 6.60 11.36 -10.38
CA GLU A 92 6.35 10.35 -11.41
C GLU A 92 5.15 9.46 -11.04
N THR A 93 5.16 8.91 -9.82
CA THR A 93 4.06 8.05 -9.36
C THR A 93 2.73 8.80 -9.28
N LEU A 94 2.77 10.04 -8.80
CA LEU A 94 1.60 10.90 -8.75
C LEU A 94 1.05 11.16 -10.16
N ALA A 95 1.94 11.47 -11.12
CA ALA A 95 1.55 11.67 -12.51
C ALA A 95 0.89 10.41 -13.11
N ILE A 96 1.42 9.22 -12.86
CA ILE A 96 0.82 7.96 -13.30
C ILE A 96 -0.61 7.83 -12.75
N VAL A 97 -0.81 8.07 -11.44
CA VAL A 97 -2.14 7.99 -10.82
C VAL A 97 -3.09 9.05 -11.39
N VAL A 98 -2.59 10.26 -11.66
CA VAL A 98 -3.40 11.37 -12.19
C VAL A 98 -3.83 11.11 -13.64
N TYR A 99 -2.91 10.71 -14.50
CA TYR A 99 -3.17 10.58 -15.92
C TYR A 99 -3.79 9.23 -16.32
N LYS A 100 -3.51 8.16 -15.57
CA LYS A 100 -3.95 6.80 -15.90
C LYS A 100 -4.90 6.17 -14.90
N GLY A 101 -5.16 6.84 -13.78
CA GLY A 101 -6.06 6.31 -12.74
C GLY A 101 -7.53 6.20 -13.21
N PRO A 102 -8.31 5.31 -12.58
CA PRO A 102 -7.96 4.55 -11.37
C PRO A 102 -7.07 3.32 -11.67
N LEU A 103 -6.02 3.11 -10.90
CA LEU A 103 -5.08 2.01 -11.09
C LEU A 103 -4.83 1.27 -9.76
N ASN A 104 -4.69 -0.05 -9.81
CA ASN A 104 -4.15 -0.81 -8.69
C ASN A 104 -2.61 -0.70 -8.62
N ARG A 105 -2.03 -1.09 -7.46
CA ARG A 105 -0.58 -1.01 -7.27
C ARG A 105 0.21 -1.80 -8.32
N ALA A 106 -0.22 -3.01 -8.65
CA ALA A 106 0.49 -3.85 -9.61
C ALA A 106 0.62 -3.16 -10.98
N ASN A 107 -0.42 -2.47 -11.43
CA ASN A 107 -0.38 -1.70 -12.67
C ASN A 107 0.58 -0.50 -12.56
N ILE A 108 0.60 0.19 -11.42
CA ILE A 108 1.54 1.30 -11.17
C ILE A 108 2.98 0.78 -11.14
N ASP A 109 3.23 -0.33 -10.43
CA ASP A 109 4.54 -0.98 -10.36
C ASP A 109 5.02 -1.42 -11.76
N ASN A 110 4.13 -1.96 -12.60
CA ASN A 110 4.44 -2.33 -13.98
C ASN A 110 4.86 -1.12 -14.83
N ILE A 111 4.14 0.00 -14.71
CA ILE A 111 4.48 1.22 -15.46
C ILE A 111 5.82 1.78 -15.00
N ARG A 112 6.10 1.74 -13.69
CA ARG A 112 7.34 2.28 -13.11
C ARG A 112 8.53 1.33 -13.20
N GLY A 113 8.29 0.03 -13.35
CA GLY A 113 9.32 -1.00 -13.31
C GLY A 113 9.89 -1.30 -11.91
N VAL A 114 9.32 -0.72 -10.84
CA VAL A 114 9.76 -0.85 -9.45
C VAL A 114 8.58 -0.84 -8.48
N ASN A 115 8.80 -1.36 -7.26
CA ASN A 115 7.78 -1.35 -6.20
C ASN A 115 7.46 0.07 -5.75
N SER A 116 6.19 0.45 -5.79
CA SER A 116 5.68 1.79 -5.48
C SER A 116 5.00 1.89 -4.11
N SER A 117 4.96 0.82 -3.31
CA SER A 117 4.21 0.76 -2.04
C SER A 117 4.54 1.92 -1.10
N PHE A 118 5.82 2.21 -0.91
CA PHE A 118 6.27 3.31 -0.04
C PHE A 118 5.80 4.68 -0.55
N ILE A 119 5.94 4.91 -1.85
CA ILE A 119 5.56 6.19 -2.48
C ILE A 119 4.04 6.37 -2.43
N LEU A 120 3.27 5.34 -2.77
CA LEU A 120 1.81 5.39 -2.70
C LEU A 120 1.33 5.68 -1.28
N ARG A 121 1.96 5.06 -0.27
CA ARG A 121 1.67 5.36 1.13
C ARG A 121 1.98 6.82 1.48
N SER A 122 3.11 7.35 1.04
CA SER A 122 3.48 8.76 1.23
C SER A 122 2.47 9.70 0.58
N LEU A 123 2.05 9.42 -0.66
CA LEU A 123 1.05 10.24 -1.38
C LEU A 123 -0.32 10.20 -0.70
N LEU A 124 -0.74 9.04 -0.15
CA LEU A 124 -1.96 8.90 0.65
C LEU A 124 -1.90 9.74 1.93
N ILE A 125 -0.80 9.66 2.68
CA ILE A 125 -0.60 10.44 3.92
C ILE A 125 -0.62 11.95 3.63
N ARG A 126 -0.08 12.37 2.47
CA ARG A 126 -0.11 13.76 1.99
C ARG A 126 -1.49 14.20 1.49
N GLY A 127 -2.46 13.29 1.40
CA GLY A 127 -3.79 13.56 0.89
C GLY A 127 -3.81 13.90 -0.60
N LEU A 128 -2.79 13.49 -1.37
CA LEU A 128 -2.71 13.77 -2.81
C LEU A 128 -3.47 12.74 -3.65
N ILE A 129 -3.59 11.52 -3.13
CA ILE A 129 -4.36 10.43 -3.74
C ILE A 129 -5.29 9.82 -2.71
N ASN A 130 -6.34 9.16 -3.18
CA ASN A 130 -7.25 8.32 -2.40
C ASN A 130 -7.07 6.86 -2.76
N ARG A 131 -7.41 5.98 -1.82
CA ARG A 131 -7.44 4.54 -2.01
C ARG A 131 -8.85 4.03 -1.76
N GLU A 132 -9.37 3.25 -2.70
CA GLU A 132 -10.69 2.63 -2.64
C GLU A 132 -10.57 1.13 -2.91
N PHE A 133 -11.55 0.34 -2.45
CA PHE A 133 -11.63 -1.06 -2.86
C PHE A 133 -11.89 -1.18 -4.37
N ASP A 134 -11.19 -2.10 -5.03
CA ASP A 134 -11.43 -2.40 -6.43
C ASP A 134 -12.79 -3.10 -6.56
N PRO A 135 -13.78 -2.52 -7.26
CA PRO A 135 -15.10 -3.13 -7.41
C PRO A 135 -15.08 -4.44 -8.19
N HIS A 136 -14.00 -4.74 -8.92
CA HIS A 136 -13.84 -5.91 -9.77
C HIS A 136 -12.94 -6.99 -9.17
N ARG A 137 -12.23 -6.69 -8.08
CA ARG A 137 -11.28 -7.61 -7.44
C ARG A 137 -11.42 -7.59 -5.92
N PRO A 138 -11.93 -8.67 -5.31
CA PRO A 138 -11.99 -8.78 -3.85
C PRO A 138 -10.59 -8.55 -3.25
N ASN A 139 -10.55 -7.75 -2.16
CA ASN A 139 -9.34 -7.48 -1.38
C ASN A 139 -8.22 -6.71 -2.14
N ALA A 140 -8.51 -6.13 -3.30
CA ALA A 140 -7.60 -5.26 -4.00
C ALA A 140 -8.00 -3.78 -3.82
N TYR A 141 -7.00 -2.90 -3.94
CA TYR A 141 -7.21 -1.46 -3.88
C TYR A 141 -6.87 -0.81 -5.22
N ILE A 142 -7.62 0.24 -5.54
CA ILE A 142 -7.32 1.17 -6.63
C ILE A 142 -7.01 2.55 -6.06
N TYR A 143 -6.14 3.27 -6.75
CA TYR A 143 -5.68 4.60 -6.41
C TYR A 143 -6.22 5.62 -7.38
N ARG A 144 -6.68 6.75 -6.86
CA ARG A 144 -7.23 7.89 -7.62
C ARG A 144 -6.63 9.19 -7.12
N PRO A 145 -6.58 10.25 -7.95
CA PRO A 145 -6.31 11.60 -7.47
C PRO A 145 -7.35 12.00 -6.43
N SER A 146 -6.91 12.74 -5.40
CA SER A 146 -7.83 13.29 -4.41
C SER A 146 -8.45 14.60 -4.89
N PHE A 147 -9.60 14.97 -4.34
CA PHE A 147 -10.19 16.31 -4.56
C PHE A 147 -9.24 17.41 -4.08
N ASP A 148 -8.50 17.19 -3.00
CA ASP A 148 -7.50 18.14 -2.51
C ASP A 148 -6.38 18.39 -3.50
N LEU A 149 -5.93 17.37 -4.24
CA LEU A 149 -4.96 17.53 -5.30
C LEU A 149 -5.54 18.39 -6.44
N ILE A 150 -6.75 18.07 -6.94
CA ILE A 150 -7.42 18.81 -8.02
C ILE A 150 -7.53 20.29 -7.63
N ARG A 151 -7.99 20.55 -6.40
CA ARG A 151 -8.09 21.91 -5.84
C ARG A 151 -6.74 22.62 -5.77
N LYS A 152 -5.67 21.93 -5.32
CA LYS A 152 -4.31 22.49 -5.24
C LYS A 152 -3.71 22.82 -6.62
N LEU A 153 -4.11 22.06 -7.65
CA LEU A 153 -3.72 22.34 -9.04
C LEU A 153 -4.53 23.49 -9.66
N GLY A 154 -5.58 23.96 -8.99
CA GLY A 154 -6.45 25.02 -9.52
C GLY A 154 -7.34 24.55 -10.67
N LEU A 155 -7.66 23.26 -10.73
CA LEU A 155 -8.45 22.63 -11.78
C LEU A 155 -9.89 22.38 -11.28
N GLU A 156 -10.84 22.39 -12.20
CA GLU A 156 -12.21 21.92 -11.95
C GLU A 156 -12.33 20.42 -12.22
N GLN A 157 -11.57 19.90 -13.19
CA GLN A 157 -11.56 18.50 -13.61
C GLN A 157 -10.19 18.12 -14.18
N LEU A 158 -9.86 16.83 -14.14
CA LEU A 158 -8.54 16.30 -14.54
C LEU A 158 -8.28 16.45 -16.04
N GLU A 159 -9.32 16.45 -16.84
CA GLU A 159 -9.28 16.60 -18.31
C GLU A 159 -8.70 17.95 -18.75
N GLN A 160 -8.63 18.93 -17.85
CA GLN A 160 -7.98 20.22 -18.09
C GLN A 160 -6.44 20.16 -18.05
N LEU A 161 -5.87 19.04 -17.60
CA LEU A 161 -4.43 18.84 -17.61
C LEU A 161 -3.89 18.75 -19.03
N PRO A 162 -2.67 19.26 -19.26
CA PRO A 162 -2.03 19.17 -20.59
C PRO A 162 -1.95 17.71 -21.07
N ASP A 163 -2.34 17.46 -22.31
CA ASP A 163 -2.28 16.15 -22.96
C ASP A 163 -3.01 15.01 -22.21
N TYR A 164 -4.00 15.33 -21.34
CA TYR A 164 -4.67 14.34 -20.50
C TYR A 164 -5.24 13.17 -21.33
N GLU A 165 -6.03 13.44 -22.37
CA GLU A 165 -6.64 12.39 -23.22
C GLU A 165 -5.60 11.49 -23.87
N LYS A 166 -4.49 12.06 -24.33
CA LYS A 166 -3.38 11.33 -24.94
C LYS A 166 -2.75 10.32 -23.98
N TYR A 167 -2.51 10.72 -22.74
CA TYR A 167 -1.87 9.85 -21.74
C TYR A 167 -2.87 8.92 -21.05
N HIS A 168 -4.13 9.31 -20.96
CA HIS A 168 -5.18 8.48 -20.36
C HIS A 168 -5.54 7.27 -21.25
N SER A 169 -5.53 7.44 -22.57
CA SER A 169 -5.89 6.41 -23.55
C SER A 169 -4.74 5.44 -23.91
N LEU A 170 -3.51 5.69 -23.51
CA LEU A 170 -2.34 4.82 -23.67
C LEU A 170 -2.29 3.74 -22.58
#